data_19135477f139269eed0eefa63a8fb812
#
_entry.id   19135477f139269eed0eefa63a8fb812
#
_cell.length_a   1.000
_cell.length_b   1.000
_cell.length_c   1.000
_cell.angle_alpha   90.00
_cell.angle_beta   90.00
_cell.angle_gamma   90.00
#
_symmetry.space_group_name_H-M   'P 1'
#
loop_
_entity.id
_entity.type
_entity.pdbx_description
1 polymer ?
#
loop_
_entity_poly.entity_id
_entity_poly.type
_entity_poly.pdbx_seq_one_letter_code
_entity_poly.pdbx_strand_id
1 'polypeptide(L)'
;MNIIYLLFHGLSPYSGISKKILHQVKGFEACGHRVSLCTYSIADNGHRVRMINDEIIDDYGTGKPAAAKRRVSYQCIYRYAITHQVELIYVRSFHNANPFTIRLFSKLRKAGIKIAMEIPTYPYDSEYAGFPLVTRLGIQVDKVFRKTLAKHVNAIVTFSDYHRIFGQRTIQISNGVDFDSIPLKKTVSKNTSVIHLLGVAEVHYWHGYDRLIEGLGKYYQNPANTTVFFHIAGGIWKSEMHDSQHAPGFYELINKYHIEKYVIFHGQKMNEELDELFNEADFAIGSLARHRSGIDKIKTLKNREYAARGIPFAYSETDGDFDKMPYILKVPADESPIDIHRLIRFYMELDLSPRKIRDSIKNLSWKEQMMKVINNL
;
A
#
# COMPACT_ATOMS: atom_id res chain seq x y z
N MET A 1 -18.89 -16.57 -9.85
CA MET A 1 -18.76 -17.17 -8.49
C MET A 1 -19.34 -16.21 -7.46
N ASN A 2 -19.85 -16.78 -6.37
CA ASN A 2 -20.17 -16.04 -5.15
C ASN A 2 -18.93 -16.04 -4.26
N ILE A 3 -18.40 -14.86 -3.91
CA ILE A 3 -17.16 -14.69 -3.16
C ILE A 3 -17.46 -13.95 -1.86
N ILE A 4 -16.90 -14.40 -0.73
CA ILE A 4 -16.78 -13.58 0.47
C ILE A 4 -15.37 -12.99 0.50
N TYR A 5 -15.28 -11.65 0.58
CA TYR A 5 -14.04 -10.97 0.96
C TYR A 5 -14.04 -10.79 2.48
N LEU A 6 -13.23 -11.60 3.18
CA LEU A 6 -13.25 -11.70 4.64
C LEU A 6 -12.18 -10.86 5.30
N LEU A 7 -12.60 -9.94 6.17
CA LEU A 7 -11.76 -9.13 7.04
C LEU A 7 -11.98 -9.49 8.51
N PHE A 8 -10.94 -9.31 9.32
CA PHE A 8 -11.01 -9.42 10.78
C PHE A 8 -10.95 -8.05 11.48
N HIS A 9 -11.01 -6.97 10.71
CA HIS A 9 -11.04 -5.59 11.16
C HIS A 9 -12.11 -4.79 10.39
N GLY A 10 -12.37 -3.58 10.84
CA GLY A 10 -13.24 -2.63 10.13
C GLY A 10 -12.50 -1.90 9.01
N LEU A 11 -13.28 -1.14 8.24
CA LEU A 11 -12.76 -0.20 7.24
C LEU A 11 -12.72 1.20 7.84
N SER A 12 -11.78 2.01 7.36
CA SER A 12 -11.69 3.43 7.66
C SER A 12 -11.59 4.23 6.37
N PRO A 13 -12.41 5.28 6.18
CA PRO A 13 -12.40 6.08 4.95
C PRO A 13 -11.06 6.77 4.68
N TYR A 14 -10.27 7.00 5.74
CA TYR A 14 -8.97 7.67 5.63
C TYR A 14 -7.79 6.71 5.41
N SER A 15 -8.04 5.40 5.41
CA SER A 15 -6.98 4.38 5.31
C SER A 15 -6.72 3.97 3.86
N GLY A 16 -5.48 4.10 3.40
CA GLY A 16 -5.02 3.55 2.11
C GLY A 16 -5.22 2.03 2.01
N ILE A 17 -5.17 1.32 3.15
CA ILE A 17 -5.46 -0.12 3.22
C ILE A 17 -6.94 -0.37 2.92
N SER A 18 -7.86 0.43 3.47
CA SER A 18 -9.29 0.31 3.21
C SER A 18 -9.62 0.60 1.76
N LYS A 19 -9.04 1.65 1.16
CA LYS A 19 -9.16 1.95 -0.28
C LYS A 19 -8.68 0.76 -1.12
N LYS A 20 -7.52 0.20 -0.81
CA LYS A 20 -7.01 -1.01 -1.49
C LYS A 20 -8.00 -2.17 -1.44
N ILE A 21 -8.57 -2.47 -0.26
CA ILE A 21 -9.54 -3.56 -0.08
C ILE A 21 -10.78 -3.34 -0.96
N LEU A 22 -11.34 -2.14 -0.96
CA LEU A 22 -12.50 -1.80 -1.79
C LEU A 22 -12.18 -1.91 -3.29
N HIS A 23 -10.99 -1.52 -3.72
CA HIS A 23 -10.56 -1.70 -5.10
C HIS A 23 -10.33 -3.17 -5.47
N GLN A 24 -9.89 -4.02 -4.54
CA GLN A 24 -9.81 -5.47 -4.76
C GLN A 24 -11.21 -6.09 -4.91
N VAL A 25 -12.19 -5.66 -4.10
CA VAL A 25 -13.60 -6.07 -4.23
C VAL A 25 -14.11 -5.70 -5.62
N LYS A 26 -13.98 -4.43 -6.04
CA LYS A 26 -14.33 -3.98 -7.40
C LYS A 26 -13.58 -4.78 -8.48
N GLY A 27 -12.33 -5.15 -8.24
CA GLY A 27 -11.54 -5.99 -9.15
C GLY A 27 -12.17 -7.37 -9.37
N PHE A 28 -12.65 -8.04 -8.33
CA PHE A 28 -13.39 -9.29 -8.47
C PHE A 28 -14.74 -9.09 -9.17
N GLU A 29 -15.47 -8.01 -8.87
CA GLU A 29 -16.75 -7.68 -9.53
C GLU A 29 -16.55 -7.42 -11.01
N ALA A 30 -15.48 -6.70 -11.38
CA ALA A 30 -15.10 -6.47 -12.78
C ALA A 30 -14.69 -7.75 -13.54
N CYS A 31 -14.37 -8.83 -12.81
CA CYS A 31 -14.19 -10.17 -13.37
C CYS A 31 -15.52 -10.95 -13.50
N GLY A 32 -16.67 -10.34 -13.22
CA GLY A 32 -17.99 -10.99 -13.32
C GLY A 32 -18.38 -11.82 -12.09
N HIS A 33 -17.81 -11.55 -10.93
CA HIS A 33 -18.11 -12.25 -9.69
C HIS A 33 -19.01 -11.41 -8.78
N ARG A 34 -19.82 -12.07 -7.93
CA ARG A 34 -20.58 -11.42 -6.86
C ARG A 34 -19.74 -11.46 -5.58
N VAL A 35 -19.48 -10.29 -4.99
CA VAL A 35 -18.63 -10.19 -3.81
C VAL A 35 -19.43 -9.70 -2.61
N SER A 36 -19.37 -10.44 -1.53
CA SER A 36 -19.90 -10.06 -0.23
C SER A 36 -18.74 -9.66 0.69
N LEU A 37 -18.68 -8.39 1.08
CA LEU A 37 -17.62 -7.88 1.93
C LEU A 37 -17.96 -8.13 3.41
N CYS A 38 -17.23 -9.04 4.04
CA CYS A 38 -17.39 -9.38 5.46
C CYS A 38 -16.41 -8.61 6.33
N THR A 39 -16.93 -7.72 7.17
CA THR A 39 -16.15 -6.83 8.04
C THR A 39 -16.47 -7.08 9.52
N TYR A 40 -15.67 -6.46 10.37
CA TYR A 40 -15.93 -6.29 11.79
C TYR A 40 -16.09 -4.80 12.08
N SER A 41 -17.13 -4.43 12.83
CA SER A 41 -17.39 -3.04 13.18
C SER A 41 -17.78 -2.89 14.65
N ILE A 42 -17.81 -1.64 15.09
CA ILE A 42 -18.47 -1.23 16.35
C ILE A 42 -19.65 -0.37 15.92
N ALA A 43 -20.85 -0.83 16.23
CA ALA A 43 -22.09 -0.12 15.93
C ALA A 43 -22.26 1.10 16.85
N ASP A 44 -23.17 2.02 16.51
CA ASP A 44 -23.40 3.27 17.24
C ASP A 44 -23.76 3.07 18.72
N ASN A 45 -24.40 1.94 19.04
CA ASN A 45 -24.71 1.53 20.42
C ASN A 45 -23.51 0.92 21.16
N GLY A 46 -22.31 0.92 20.57
CA GLY A 46 -21.09 0.36 21.14
C GLY A 46 -20.95 -1.16 21.04
N HIS A 47 -21.92 -1.84 20.43
CA HIS A 47 -21.87 -3.28 20.18
C HIS A 47 -20.81 -3.63 19.13
N ARG A 48 -20.10 -4.69 19.40
CA ARG A 48 -19.14 -5.29 18.47
C ARG A 48 -19.85 -6.26 17.55
N VAL A 49 -19.85 -5.99 16.25
CA VAL A 49 -20.66 -6.72 15.29
C VAL A 49 -19.81 -7.30 14.15
N ARG A 50 -20.28 -8.40 13.57
CA ARG A 50 -19.83 -8.92 12.30
C ARG A 50 -20.85 -8.52 11.24
N MET A 51 -20.37 -7.93 10.16
CA MET A 51 -21.25 -7.43 9.10
C MET A 51 -20.88 -8.06 7.76
N ILE A 52 -21.89 -8.21 6.90
CA ILE A 52 -21.70 -8.50 5.47
C ILE A 52 -22.54 -7.48 4.69
N ASN A 53 -21.89 -6.67 3.83
CA ASN A 53 -22.53 -5.65 3.00
C ASN A 53 -23.51 -4.79 3.82
N ASP A 54 -23.07 -4.24 4.94
CA ASP A 54 -23.85 -3.39 5.86
C ASP A 54 -24.93 -4.11 6.69
N GLU A 55 -25.17 -5.42 6.52
CA GLU A 55 -26.07 -6.22 7.35
C GLU A 55 -25.30 -6.86 8.51
N ILE A 56 -25.87 -6.78 9.72
CA ILE A 56 -25.31 -7.43 10.91
C ILE A 56 -25.65 -8.92 10.87
N ILE A 57 -24.62 -9.78 10.79
CA ILE A 57 -24.76 -11.25 10.78
C ILE A 57 -24.43 -11.91 12.14
N ASP A 58 -23.79 -11.18 13.04
CA ASP A 58 -23.55 -11.61 14.43
C ASP A 58 -23.31 -10.39 15.32
N ASP A 59 -23.85 -10.43 16.53
CA ASP A 59 -23.66 -9.42 17.57
C ASP A 59 -22.94 -10.07 18.78
N TYR A 60 -21.77 -9.55 19.07
CA TYR A 60 -20.94 -10.04 20.18
C TYR A 60 -21.22 -9.33 21.50
N GLY A 61 -22.01 -8.24 21.49
CA GLY A 61 -22.26 -7.34 22.62
C GLY A 61 -21.15 -6.31 22.83
N THR A 62 -20.99 -5.86 24.06
CA THR A 62 -20.06 -4.78 24.44
C THR A 62 -18.92 -5.26 25.36
N GLY A 63 -17.92 -4.41 25.56
CA GLY A 63 -16.85 -4.61 26.55
C GLY A 63 -15.83 -5.70 26.20
N LYS A 64 -15.10 -6.14 27.24
CA LYS A 64 -14.03 -7.15 27.14
C LYS A 64 -14.53 -8.55 26.72
N PRO A 65 -15.68 -9.06 27.22
CA PRO A 65 -16.22 -10.35 26.78
C PRO A 65 -16.53 -10.38 25.28
N ALA A 66 -17.12 -9.32 24.73
CA ALA A 66 -17.40 -9.20 23.31
C ALA A 66 -16.09 -9.16 22.48
N ALA A 67 -15.06 -8.47 22.99
CA ALA A 67 -13.74 -8.44 22.35
C ALA A 67 -13.07 -9.83 22.31
N ALA A 68 -13.31 -10.69 23.29
CA ALA A 68 -12.85 -12.09 23.29
C ALA A 68 -13.70 -12.95 22.38
N LYS A 69 -15.04 -12.88 22.48
CA LYS A 69 -16.00 -13.68 21.70
C LYS A 69 -15.78 -13.50 20.20
N ARG A 70 -15.54 -12.29 19.71
CA ARG A 70 -15.29 -12.01 18.27
C ARG A 70 -14.05 -12.72 17.70
N ARG A 71 -13.09 -13.10 18.57
CA ARG A 71 -11.84 -13.77 18.16
C ARG A 71 -11.98 -15.28 18.06
N VAL A 72 -13.07 -15.83 18.58
CA VAL A 72 -13.29 -17.28 18.68
C VAL A 72 -14.60 -17.74 18.01
N SER A 73 -15.57 -16.84 17.79
CA SER A 73 -16.88 -17.14 17.20
C SER A 73 -16.92 -16.76 15.73
N TYR A 74 -16.95 -17.77 14.86
CA TYR A 74 -16.98 -17.60 13.41
C TYR A 74 -18.11 -18.41 12.74
N GLN A 75 -19.06 -18.92 13.53
CA GLN A 75 -20.14 -19.77 13.02
C GLN A 75 -21.07 -18.99 12.06
N CYS A 76 -21.25 -17.70 12.28
CA CYS A 76 -22.02 -16.82 11.40
C CYS A 76 -21.44 -16.79 9.97
N ILE A 77 -20.11 -16.74 9.83
CA ILE A 77 -19.44 -16.76 8.53
C ILE A 77 -19.69 -18.08 7.80
N TYR A 78 -19.56 -19.20 8.52
CA TYR A 78 -19.83 -20.52 7.95
C TYR A 78 -21.28 -20.66 7.49
N ARG A 79 -22.26 -20.28 8.35
CA ARG A 79 -23.69 -20.30 7.99
C ARG A 79 -23.98 -19.47 6.76
N TYR A 80 -23.50 -18.20 6.75
CA TYR A 80 -23.68 -17.32 5.60
C TYR A 80 -23.12 -17.94 4.32
N ALA A 81 -21.90 -18.48 4.38
CA ALA A 81 -21.25 -19.10 3.22
C ALA A 81 -22.05 -20.27 2.64
N ILE A 82 -22.64 -21.09 3.49
CA ILE A 82 -23.48 -22.24 3.04
C ILE A 82 -24.81 -21.74 2.48
N THR A 83 -25.49 -20.82 3.18
CA THR A 83 -26.82 -20.33 2.76
C THR A 83 -26.76 -19.59 1.44
N HIS A 84 -25.67 -18.85 1.17
CA HIS A 84 -25.51 -18.05 -0.04
C HIS A 84 -24.67 -18.74 -1.12
N GLN A 85 -24.44 -20.06 -0.99
CA GLN A 85 -23.71 -20.85 -1.97
C GLN A 85 -22.37 -20.23 -2.36
N VAL A 86 -21.58 -19.82 -1.36
CA VAL A 86 -20.27 -19.20 -1.57
C VAL A 86 -19.29 -20.26 -2.10
N GLU A 87 -18.57 -19.92 -3.16
CA GLU A 87 -17.60 -20.80 -3.82
C GLU A 87 -16.16 -20.48 -3.43
N LEU A 88 -15.89 -19.21 -3.08
CA LEU A 88 -14.56 -18.72 -2.70
C LEU A 88 -14.63 -17.80 -1.49
N ILE A 89 -13.74 -18.01 -0.53
CA ILE A 89 -13.43 -17.01 0.49
C ILE A 89 -12.04 -16.45 0.20
N TYR A 90 -12.00 -15.16 -0.11
CA TYR A 90 -10.76 -14.39 -0.17
C TYR A 90 -10.57 -13.72 1.18
N VAL A 91 -9.59 -14.19 1.95
CA VAL A 91 -9.37 -13.69 3.31
C VAL A 91 -8.09 -12.85 3.38
N ARG A 92 -8.20 -11.63 3.87
CA ARG A 92 -7.03 -10.84 4.19
C ARG A 92 -6.53 -11.23 5.58
N SER A 93 -5.32 -11.76 5.64
CA SER A 93 -4.67 -12.14 6.91
C SER A 93 -4.45 -10.92 7.80
N PHE A 94 -4.72 -11.07 9.08
CA PHE A 94 -4.46 -10.08 10.13
C PHE A 94 -3.80 -10.75 11.35
N HIS A 95 -2.82 -11.63 11.08
CA HIS A 95 -2.06 -12.37 12.11
C HIS A 95 -2.98 -13.04 13.14
N ASN A 96 -3.97 -13.73 12.65
CA ASN A 96 -5.04 -14.32 13.44
C ASN A 96 -5.11 -15.85 13.32
N ALA A 97 -3.98 -16.48 13.00
CA ALA A 97 -3.89 -17.92 13.04
C ALA A 97 -4.07 -18.43 14.48
N ASN A 98 -5.13 -19.18 14.71
CA ASN A 98 -5.47 -19.78 15.98
C ASN A 98 -6.37 -21.02 15.76
N PRO A 99 -6.63 -21.85 16.78
CA PRO A 99 -7.47 -23.05 16.62
C PRO A 99 -8.87 -22.78 16.06
N PHE A 100 -9.47 -21.63 16.35
CA PHE A 100 -10.83 -21.30 15.92
C PHE A 100 -10.87 -20.91 14.42
N THR A 101 -9.88 -20.16 13.94
CA THR A 101 -9.74 -19.86 12.50
C THR A 101 -9.40 -21.12 11.71
N ILE A 102 -8.56 -22.00 12.25
CA ILE A 102 -8.27 -23.31 11.64
C ILE A 102 -9.54 -24.14 11.53
N ARG A 103 -10.35 -24.19 12.59
CA ARG A 103 -11.64 -24.91 12.59
C ARG A 103 -12.61 -24.35 11.55
N LEU A 104 -12.71 -23.01 11.44
CA LEU A 104 -13.52 -22.36 10.41
C LEU A 104 -13.06 -22.79 9.01
N PHE A 105 -11.77 -22.62 8.69
CA PHE A 105 -11.23 -22.94 7.36
C PHE A 105 -11.35 -24.43 7.03
N SER A 106 -11.14 -25.30 8.01
CA SER A 106 -11.36 -26.74 7.84
C SER A 106 -12.80 -27.07 7.49
N LYS A 107 -13.80 -26.45 8.17
CA LYS A 107 -15.23 -26.65 7.87
C LYS A 107 -15.60 -26.16 6.48
N LEU A 108 -15.13 -24.95 6.10
CA LEU A 108 -15.38 -24.36 4.78
C LEU A 108 -14.79 -25.25 3.66
N ARG A 109 -13.56 -25.73 3.84
CA ARG A 109 -12.91 -26.64 2.88
C ARG A 109 -13.68 -27.97 2.74
N LYS A 110 -14.17 -28.55 3.85
CA LYS A 110 -15.00 -29.78 3.83
C LYS A 110 -16.33 -29.56 3.11
N ALA A 111 -16.85 -28.32 3.11
CA ALA A 111 -18.04 -27.93 2.35
C ALA A 111 -17.74 -27.63 0.87
N GLY A 112 -16.52 -27.85 0.38
CA GLY A 112 -16.13 -27.62 -1.02
C GLY A 112 -15.77 -26.17 -1.34
N ILE A 113 -15.76 -25.27 -0.35
CA ILE A 113 -15.46 -23.85 -0.56
C ILE A 113 -13.94 -23.65 -0.68
N LYS A 114 -13.49 -22.99 -1.74
CA LYS A 114 -12.09 -22.60 -1.92
C LYS A 114 -11.73 -21.46 -0.97
N ILE A 115 -10.46 -21.41 -0.53
CA ILE A 115 -9.95 -20.35 0.34
C ILE A 115 -8.62 -19.83 -0.21
N ALA A 116 -8.58 -18.54 -0.52
CA ALA A 116 -7.35 -17.81 -0.83
C ALA A 116 -7.01 -16.86 0.32
N MET A 117 -5.82 -16.97 0.91
CA MET A 117 -5.41 -16.12 2.02
C MET A 117 -4.36 -15.11 1.59
N GLU A 118 -4.72 -13.82 1.56
CA GLU A 118 -3.78 -12.74 1.28
C GLU A 118 -2.89 -12.49 2.51
N ILE A 119 -1.57 -12.51 2.30
CA ILE A 119 -0.55 -12.04 3.24
C ILE A 119 0.08 -10.79 2.62
N PRO A 120 -0.28 -9.58 3.10
CA PRO A 120 0.10 -8.32 2.44
C PRO A 120 1.60 -8.04 2.44
N THR A 121 2.27 -8.39 3.54
CA THR A 121 3.72 -8.25 3.73
C THR A 121 4.28 -9.57 4.20
N TYR A 122 5.40 -9.99 3.63
CA TYR A 122 6.12 -11.18 4.08
C TYR A 122 7.61 -11.03 3.78
N PRO A 123 8.50 -11.33 4.73
CA PRO A 123 8.23 -11.67 6.14
C PRO A 123 7.72 -10.45 6.93
N TYR A 124 6.88 -10.68 7.97
CA TYR A 124 6.25 -9.60 8.74
C TYR A 124 6.62 -9.59 10.24
N ASP A 125 7.40 -10.56 10.69
CA ASP A 125 7.67 -10.74 12.13
C ASP A 125 8.36 -9.54 12.78
N SER A 126 9.22 -8.84 12.06
CA SER A 126 9.95 -7.65 12.52
C SER A 126 9.06 -6.40 12.64
N GLU A 127 8.00 -6.31 11.86
CA GLU A 127 7.11 -5.14 11.86
C GLU A 127 6.42 -4.91 13.21
N TYR A 128 6.30 -5.96 14.04
CA TYR A 128 5.57 -5.92 15.31
C TYR A 128 6.44 -5.86 16.54
N ALA A 129 7.76 -5.71 16.40
CA ALA A 129 8.70 -5.71 17.53
C ALA A 129 8.43 -4.57 18.53
N GLY A 130 8.03 -3.38 18.04
CA GLY A 130 7.72 -2.20 18.84
C GLY A 130 6.28 -2.08 19.35
N PHE A 131 5.40 -3.06 19.06
CA PHE A 131 3.98 -2.97 19.41
C PHE A 131 3.69 -3.34 20.88
N PRO A 132 2.50 -2.93 21.42
CA PRO A 132 2.07 -3.28 22.78
C PRO A 132 2.08 -4.79 23.02
N LEU A 133 2.32 -5.19 24.30
CA LEU A 133 2.48 -6.58 24.72
C LEU A 133 1.34 -7.50 24.24
N VAL A 134 0.10 -7.02 24.28
CA VAL A 134 -1.08 -7.79 23.83
C VAL A 134 -0.99 -8.15 22.34
N THR A 135 -0.53 -7.22 21.50
CA THR A 135 -0.33 -7.47 20.08
C THR A 135 0.81 -8.46 19.86
N ARG A 136 1.91 -8.29 20.59
CA ARG A 136 3.07 -9.20 20.52
C ARG A 136 2.69 -10.64 20.94
N LEU A 137 1.88 -10.80 21.98
CA LEU A 137 1.33 -12.12 22.37
C LEU A 137 0.45 -12.71 21.27
N GLY A 138 -0.39 -11.90 20.62
CA GLY A 138 -1.17 -12.34 19.46
C GLY A 138 -0.30 -12.86 18.32
N ILE A 139 0.82 -12.19 18.03
CA ILE A 139 1.80 -12.64 17.02
C ILE A 139 2.48 -13.95 17.43
N GLN A 140 2.77 -14.17 18.73
CA GLN A 140 3.32 -15.46 19.18
C GLN A 140 2.32 -16.60 18.95
N VAL A 141 1.03 -16.39 19.25
CA VAL A 141 -0.02 -17.37 18.94
C VAL A 141 -0.08 -17.62 17.43
N ASP A 142 -0.08 -16.58 16.62
CA ASP A 142 -0.04 -16.70 15.16
C ASP A 142 1.14 -17.54 14.69
N LYS A 143 2.35 -17.30 15.20
CA LYS A 143 3.56 -18.07 14.87
C LYS A 143 3.42 -19.57 15.10
N VAL A 144 2.73 -19.96 16.16
CA VAL A 144 2.49 -21.37 16.48
C VAL A 144 1.52 -22.01 15.47
N PHE A 145 0.46 -21.29 15.08
CA PHE A 145 -0.64 -21.86 14.32
C PHE A 145 -0.61 -21.56 12.81
N ARG A 146 0.15 -20.57 12.34
CA ARG A 146 0.11 -20.11 10.94
C ARG A 146 0.47 -21.19 9.91
N LYS A 147 1.43 -22.10 10.22
CA LYS A 147 1.74 -23.24 9.34
C LYS A 147 0.57 -24.23 9.25
N THR A 148 -0.14 -24.45 10.35
CA THR A 148 -1.32 -25.31 10.37
C THR A 148 -2.48 -24.66 9.62
N LEU A 149 -2.72 -23.36 9.83
CA LEU A 149 -3.74 -22.61 9.11
C LEU A 149 -3.48 -22.64 7.59
N ALA A 150 -2.23 -22.46 7.17
CA ALA A 150 -1.82 -22.50 5.77
C ALA A 150 -2.17 -23.82 5.06
N LYS A 151 -2.21 -24.96 5.77
CA LYS A 151 -2.66 -26.24 5.21
C LYS A 151 -4.16 -26.27 4.87
N HIS A 152 -4.94 -25.37 5.46
CA HIS A 152 -6.38 -25.26 5.25
C HIS A 152 -6.79 -24.21 4.20
N VAL A 153 -5.85 -23.59 3.49
CA VAL A 153 -6.13 -22.72 2.35
C VAL A 153 -5.68 -23.38 1.04
N ASN A 154 -6.25 -22.97 -0.09
CA ASN A 154 -5.88 -23.47 -1.41
C ASN A 154 -4.59 -22.84 -1.92
N ALA A 155 -4.40 -21.55 -1.60
CA ALA A 155 -3.18 -20.81 -1.90
C ALA A 155 -3.05 -19.60 -0.96
N ILE A 156 -1.81 -19.12 -0.80
CA ILE A 156 -1.52 -17.83 -0.19
C ILE A 156 -1.32 -16.81 -1.31
N VAL A 157 -2.06 -15.70 -1.28
CA VAL A 157 -1.86 -14.57 -2.18
C VAL A 157 -0.83 -13.64 -1.55
N THR A 158 0.19 -13.25 -2.29
CA THR A 158 1.28 -12.41 -1.77
C THR A 158 1.76 -11.38 -2.80
N PHE A 159 2.29 -10.28 -2.29
CA PHE A 159 2.94 -9.22 -3.08
C PHE A 159 4.46 -9.41 -3.14
N SER A 160 4.98 -10.41 -2.43
CA SER A 160 6.40 -10.78 -2.43
C SER A 160 6.72 -11.82 -3.51
N ASP A 161 8.02 -12.05 -3.73
CA ASP A 161 8.51 -13.03 -4.73
C ASP A 161 8.60 -14.46 -4.18
N TYR A 162 8.12 -14.72 -2.96
CA TYR A 162 8.19 -16.05 -2.36
C TYR A 162 7.21 -17.01 -3.04
N HIS A 163 7.71 -18.16 -3.52
CA HIS A 163 6.90 -19.21 -4.13
C HIS A 163 6.16 -20.08 -3.10
N ARG A 164 6.61 -20.06 -1.85
CA ARG A 164 5.96 -20.74 -0.72
C ARG A 164 6.03 -19.88 0.52
N ILE A 165 4.90 -19.79 1.25
CA ILE A 165 4.80 -19.16 2.55
C ILE A 165 4.14 -20.14 3.52
N PHE A 166 4.75 -20.37 4.67
CA PHE A 166 4.31 -21.35 5.69
C PHE A 166 4.10 -22.77 5.15
N GLY A 167 4.84 -23.13 4.09
CA GLY A 167 4.72 -24.42 3.41
C GLY A 167 3.62 -24.49 2.35
N GLN A 168 2.74 -23.49 2.23
CA GLN A 168 1.71 -23.42 1.20
C GLN A 168 2.22 -22.73 -0.06
N ARG A 169 1.71 -23.13 -1.25
CA ARG A 169 2.00 -22.45 -2.50
C ARG A 169 1.47 -21.03 -2.52
N THR A 170 2.13 -20.16 -3.24
CA THR A 170 1.71 -18.76 -3.37
C THR A 170 1.16 -18.44 -4.76
N ILE A 171 0.27 -17.46 -4.80
CA ILE A 171 -0.11 -16.73 -6.01
C ILE A 171 0.47 -15.32 -5.84
N GLN A 172 1.48 -15.02 -6.65
CA GLN A 172 2.15 -13.73 -6.61
C GLN A 172 1.37 -12.71 -7.42
N ILE A 173 0.94 -11.65 -6.77
CA ILE A 173 0.26 -10.51 -7.41
C ILE A 173 1.02 -9.22 -7.14
N SER A 174 0.62 -8.16 -7.81
CA SER A 174 1.09 -6.82 -7.51
C SER A 174 0.01 -5.97 -6.85
N ASN A 175 0.40 -4.87 -6.21
CA ASN A 175 -0.57 -3.83 -5.86
C ASN A 175 -1.20 -3.30 -7.14
N GLY A 176 -2.51 -3.33 -7.18
CA GLY A 176 -3.27 -2.91 -8.35
C GLY A 176 -3.56 -1.42 -8.37
N VAL A 177 -4.06 -1.01 -9.51
CA VAL A 177 -4.53 0.36 -9.78
C VAL A 177 -6.02 0.30 -10.10
N ASP A 178 -6.79 1.22 -9.52
CA ASP A 178 -8.14 1.54 -9.99
C ASP A 178 -8.02 2.72 -10.96
N PHE A 179 -7.94 2.42 -12.26
CA PHE A 179 -7.75 3.42 -13.30
C PHE A 179 -8.93 4.38 -13.45
N ASP A 180 -10.12 4.01 -13.00
CA ASP A 180 -11.31 4.84 -13.08
C ASP A 180 -11.31 5.93 -12.00
N SER A 181 -10.69 5.67 -10.87
CA SER A 181 -10.61 6.60 -9.75
C SER A 181 -9.38 7.53 -9.80
N ILE A 182 -8.38 7.23 -10.65
CA ILE A 182 -7.15 8.02 -10.74
C ILE A 182 -7.14 8.81 -12.04
N PRO A 183 -7.27 10.15 -12.00
CA PRO A 183 -7.21 10.96 -13.22
C PRO A 183 -5.81 10.92 -13.86
N LEU A 184 -5.79 10.93 -15.19
CA LEU A 184 -4.56 11.09 -15.95
C LEU A 184 -4.11 12.55 -15.89
N LYS A 185 -2.83 12.79 -15.64
CA LYS A 185 -2.24 14.13 -15.69
C LYS A 185 -2.51 14.77 -17.05
N LYS A 186 -2.91 16.04 -17.06
CA LYS A 186 -3.05 16.83 -18.28
C LYS A 186 -1.70 16.94 -18.98
N THR A 187 -1.69 16.74 -20.28
CA THR A 187 -0.45 16.92 -21.08
C THR A 187 -0.16 18.41 -21.20
N VAL A 188 1.00 18.82 -20.71
CA VAL A 188 1.51 20.18 -20.84
C VAL A 188 2.87 20.10 -21.53
N SER A 189 3.24 21.12 -22.29
CA SER A 189 4.60 21.23 -22.82
C SER A 189 5.60 21.31 -21.68
N LYS A 190 6.72 20.58 -21.79
CA LYS A 190 7.78 20.64 -20.77
C LYS A 190 8.31 22.05 -20.62
N ASN A 191 8.34 22.52 -19.38
CA ASN A 191 9.05 23.75 -19.05
C ASN A 191 10.51 23.39 -18.72
N THR A 192 11.44 23.91 -19.47
CA THR A 192 12.88 23.67 -19.26
C THR A 192 13.47 24.56 -18.18
N SER A 193 12.81 25.66 -17.84
CA SER A 193 13.27 26.63 -16.85
C SER A 193 12.81 26.34 -15.43
N VAL A 194 11.70 25.60 -15.27
CA VAL A 194 11.11 25.28 -13.95
C VAL A 194 10.67 23.84 -13.94
N ILE A 195 10.99 23.13 -12.86
CA ILE A 195 10.56 21.73 -12.61
C ILE A 195 9.94 21.64 -11.23
N HIS A 196 8.74 21.06 -11.17
CA HIS A 196 8.00 20.77 -9.95
C HIS A 196 8.12 19.28 -9.59
N LEU A 197 8.86 18.98 -8.50
CA LEU A 197 8.95 17.65 -7.92
C LEU A 197 7.84 17.47 -6.88
N LEU A 198 7.15 16.33 -6.85
CA LEU A 198 6.07 16.06 -5.90
C LEU A 198 6.32 14.75 -5.14
N GLY A 199 6.41 14.83 -3.82
CA GLY A 199 6.38 13.68 -2.91
C GLY A 199 5.05 13.61 -2.16
N VAL A 200 4.31 12.50 -2.30
CA VAL A 200 3.05 12.28 -1.58
C VAL A 200 3.22 11.14 -0.59
N ALA A 201 3.14 11.43 0.71
CA ALA A 201 3.30 10.43 1.76
C ALA A 201 2.78 10.91 3.12
N GLU A 202 2.40 9.97 4.01
CA GLU A 202 2.62 10.16 5.42
C GLU A 202 4.13 9.96 5.65
N VAL A 203 4.85 11.08 5.85
CA VAL A 203 6.30 11.11 5.76
C VAL A 203 6.94 10.44 6.97
N HIS A 204 7.84 9.50 6.69
CA HIS A 204 8.66 8.79 7.66
C HIS A 204 10.12 8.75 7.16
N TYR A 205 11.07 8.45 8.05
CA TYR A 205 12.51 8.42 7.79
C TYR A 205 12.93 7.58 6.56
N TRP A 206 12.18 6.54 6.23
CA TRP A 206 12.44 5.73 5.04
C TRP A 206 12.01 6.36 3.71
N HIS A 207 11.29 7.51 3.74
CA HIS A 207 11.00 8.24 2.51
C HIS A 207 12.25 8.96 1.98
N GLY A 208 13.22 9.30 2.85
CA GLY A 208 14.49 9.86 2.46
C GLY A 208 14.39 11.24 1.80
N TYR A 209 13.36 12.02 2.16
CA TYR A 209 13.18 13.38 1.61
C TYR A 209 14.27 14.35 2.08
N ASP A 210 14.88 14.07 3.23
CA ASP A 210 16.12 14.74 3.69
C ASP A 210 17.24 14.66 2.64
N ARG A 211 17.45 13.52 2.00
CA ARG A 211 18.44 13.34 0.93
C ARG A 211 18.15 14.21 -0.31
N LEU A 212 16.86 14.38 -0.64
CA LEU A 212 16.45 15.25 -1.74
C LEU A 212 16.61 16.73 -1.36
N ILE A 213 16.25 17.13 -0.14
CA ILE A 213 16.43 18.49 0.38
C ILE A 213 17.92 18.84 0.41
N GLU A 214 18.78 17.93 0.89
CA GLU A 214 20.23 18.14 0.86
C GLU A 214 20.76 18.26 -0.58
N GLY A 215 20.25 17.43 -1.50
CA GLY A 215 20.57 17.51 -2.92
C GLY A 215 20.21 18.87 -3.53
N LEU A 216 19.02 19.39 -3.23
CA LEU A 216 18.59 20.73 -3.63
C LEU A 216 19.49 21.81 -3.03
N GLY A 217 19.85 21.68 -1.75
CA GLY A 217 20.78 22.59 -1.09
C GLY A 217 22.11 22.68 -1.82
N LYS A 218 22.71 21.54 -2.16
CA LYS A 218 23.96 21.50 -2.91
C LYS A 218 23.81 22.04 -4.35
N TYR A 219 22.68 21.78 -4.99
CA TYR A 219 22.36 22.30 -6.31
C TYR A 219 22.33 23.83 -6.34
N TYR A 220 21.70 24.46 -5.35
CA TYR A 220 21.56 25.90 -5.28
C TYR A 220 22.79 26.65 -4.73
N GLN A 221 23.81 25.94 -4.30
CA GLN A 221 25.11 26.58 -3.98
C GLN A 221 25.86 27.09 -5.24
N ASN A 222 25.45 26.65 -6.42
CA ASN A 222 26.00 27.07 -7.70
C ASN A 222 24.92 27.76 -8.55
N PRO A 223 25.29 28.59 -9.54
CA PRO A 223 24.33 29.18 -10.46
C PRO A 223 23.52 28.08 -11.15
N ALA A 224 22.17 28.14 -11.03
CA ALA A 224 21.26 27.15 -11.57
C ALA A 224 20.50 27.71 -12.77
N ASN A 225 20.51 26.99 -13.90
CA ASN A 225 19.76 27.36 -15.10
C ASN A 225 18.30 26.94 -15.05
N THR A 226 17.99 25.96 -14.22
CA THR A 226 16.63 25.42 -14.02
C THR A 226 16.21 25.59 -12.56
N THR A 227 15.07 26.19 -12.33
CA THR A 227 14.49 26.27 -10.99
C THR A 227 13.78 24.97 -10.65
N VAL A 228 14.08 24.38 -9.50
CA VAL A 228 13.49 23.12 -9.05
C VAL A 228 12.78 23.33 -7.73
N PHE A 229 11.48 23.11 -7.70
CA PHE A 229 10.67 23.11 -6.49
C PHE A 229 10.41 21.69 -6.01
N PHE A 230 10.44 21.49 -4.70
CA PHE A 230 10.03 20.23 -4.09
C PHE A 230 8.79 20.44 -3.23
N HIS A 231 7.68 19.90 -3.70
CA HIS A 231 6.38 19.89 -3.04
C HIS A 231 6.23 18.63 -2.22
N ILE A 232 5.88 18.75 -0.94
CA ILE A 232 5.64 17.64 -0.02
C ILE A 232 4.18 17.69 0.41
N ALA A 233 3.39 16.71 -0.01
CA ALA A 233 1.98 16.57 0.36
C ALA A 233 1.80 15.36 1.28
N GLY A 234 1.17 15.60 2.44
CA GLY A 234 0.88 14.60 3.46
C GLY A 234 1.30 15.02 4.86
N GLY A 235 1.02 14.17 5.83
CA GLY A 235 1.45 14.38 7.21
C GLY A 235 2.94 14.17 7.37
N ILE A 236 3.58 15.01 8.18
CA ILE A 236 5.01 14.89 8.49
C ILE A 236 5.14 14.76 10.00
N TRP A 237 5.84 13.73 10.46
CA TRP A 237 6.09 13.54 11.89
C TRP A 237 7.12 14.58 12.38
N LYS A 238 6.99 15.02 13.64
CA LYS A 238 7.92 16.00 14.23
C LYS A 238 9.37 15.55 14.14
N SER A 239 9.62 14.23 14.26
CA SER A 239 10.96 13.64 14.13
C SER A 239 11.59 13.81 12.75
N GLU A 240 10.80 14.05 11.72
CA GLU A 240 11.30 14.26 10.35
C GLU A 240 11.56 15.76 10.07
N MET A 241 10.87 16.64 10.81
CA MET A 241 11.04 18.09 10.68
C MET A 241 12.33 18.56 11.35
N HIS A 242 12.78 17.87 12.39
CA HIS A 242 13.97 18.20 13.19
C HIS A 242 14.93 17.01 13.23
N ASP A 243 16.21 17.29 13.51
CA ASP A 243 17.24 16.26 13.61
C ASP A 243 16.80 15.07 14.51
N SER A 244 17.03 13.89 13.99
CA SER A 244 16.68 12.62 14.61
C SER A 244 17.85 11.63 14.57
N GLN A 245 17.69 10.48 15.22
CA GLN A 245 18.69 9.39 15.19
C GLN A 245 18.88 8.78 13.79
N HIS A 246 17.94 9.03 12.86
CA HIS A 246 17.89 8.37 11.55
C HIS A 246 18.31 9.27 10.40
N ALA A 247 18.10 10.60 10.54
CA ALA A 247 18.38 11.54 9.45
C ALA A 247 18.45 12.99 9.97
N PRO A 248 19.13 13.90 9.27
CA PRO A 248 19.01 15.32 9.50
C PRO A 248 17.55 15.78 9.33
N GLY A 249 17.12 16.73 10.15
CA GLY A 249 15.79 17.32 10.05
C GLY A 249 15.62 18.18 8.80
N PHE A 250 14.41 18.28 8.30
CA PHE A 250 14.12 19.05 7.11
C PHE A 250 14.39 20.54 7.31
N TYR A 251 13.99 21.10 8.47
CA TYR A 251 14.21 22.53 8.76
C TYR A 251 15.69 22.87 8.90
N GLU A 252 16.49 22.00 9.52
CA GLU A 252 17.93 22.20 9.68
C GLU A 252 18.62 22.21 8.31
N LEU A 253 18.24 21.31 7.41
CA LEU A 253 18.77 21.28 6.05
C LEU A 253 18.33 22.49 5.22
N ILE A 254 17.04 22.86 5.27
CA ILE A 254 16.49 24.01 4.56
C ILE A 254 17.20 25.30 4.99
N ASN A 255 17.32 25.52 6.30
CA ASN A 255 18.01 26.71 6.85
C ASN A 255 19.50 26.72 6.52
N LYS A 256 20.17 25.56 6.63
CA LYS A 256 21.61 25.43 6.31
C LYS A 256 21.93 25.86 4.89
N TYR A 257 21.04 25.55 3.94
CA TYR A 257 21.27 25.81 2.52
C TYR A 257 20.53 27.05 1.98
N HIS A 258 19.72 27.72 2.79
CA HIS A 258 18.88 28.88 2.42
C HIS A 258 17.95 28.60 1.23
N ILE A 259 17.24 27.47 1.30
CA ILE A 259 16.36 26.97 0.23
C ILE A 259 14.87 26.97 0.60
N GLU A 260 14.45 27.82 1.54
CA GLU A 260 13.09 27.91 2.08
C GLU A 260 12.04 28.09 0.96
N LYS A 261 12.35 28.88 -0.05
CA LYS A 261 11.44 29.15 -1.17
C LYS A 261 11.29 27.98 -2.14
N TYR A 262 12.16 26.96 -2.06
CA TYR A 262 12.17 25.83 -3.00
C TYR A 262 11.60 24.55 -2.42
N VAL A 263 11.35 24.48 -1.10
CA VAL A 263 10.75 23.33 -0.42
C VAL A 263 9.40 23.75 0.16
N ILE A 264 8.33 23.20 -0.39
CA ILE A 264 6.96 23.64 -0.12
C ILE A 264 6.19 22.52 0.57
N PHE A 265 5.72 22.77 1.79
CA PHE A 265 4.93 21.83 2.57
C PHE A 265 3.44 22.14 2.41
N HIS A 266 2.68 21.19 1.85
CA HIS A 266 1.24 21.34 1.61
C HIS A 266 0.35 20.79 2.73
N GLY A 267 0.92 20.04 3.70
CA GLY A 267 0.13 19.31 4.66
C GLY A 267 -0.69 18.19 4.02
N GLN A 268 -1.68 17.69 4.73
CA GLN A 268 -2.56 16.64 4.20
C GLN A 268 -3.47 17.22 3.11
N LYS A 269 -3.42 16.61 1.92
CA LYS A 269 -4.27 16.92 0.77
C LYS A 269 -5.00 15.68 0.30
N MET A 270 -6.24 15.85 -0.15
CA MET A 270 -7.12 14.75 -0.58
C MET A 270 -7.95 15.17 -1.80
N ASN A 271 -8.38 14.18 -2.57
CA ASN A 271 -9.29 14.36 -3.69
C ASN A 271 -8.80 15.45 -4.67
N GLU A 272 -9.62 16.43 -4.98
CA GLU A 272 -9.35 17.49 -5.97
C GLU A 272 -8.08 18.29 -5.65
N GLU A 273 -7.84 18.64 -4.38
CA GLU A 273 -6.63 19.38 -3.99
C GLU A 273 -5.35 18.58 -4.29
N LEU A 274 -5.40 17.26 -4.09
CA LEU A 274 -4.26 16.38 -4.41
C LEU A 274 -4.13 16.19 -5.92
N ASP A 275 -5.22 16.13 -6.65
CA ASP A 275 -5.23 16.03 -8.11
C ASP A 275 -4.65 17.29 -8.77
N GLU A 276 -4.89 18.48 -8.21
CA GLU A 276 -4.25 19.73 -8.65
C GLU A 276 -2.73 19.67 -8.51
N LEU A 277 -2.21 19.25 -7.34
CA LEU A 277 -0.78 19.10 -7.13
C LEU A 277 -0.16 18.10 -8.13
N PHE A 278 -0.85 17.00 -8.41
CA PHE A 278 -0.38 16.05 -9.42
C PHE A 278 -0.40 16.61 -10.84
N ASN A 279 -1.35 17.48 -11.17
CA ASN A 279 -1.39 18.13 -12.48
C ASN A 279 -0.24 19.14 -12.67
N GLU A 280 0.19 19.82 -11.61
CA GLU A 280 1.32 20.74 -11.60
C GLU A 280 2.67 20.01 -11.59
N ALA A 281 2.74 18.82 -10.97
CA ALA A 281 3.99 18.10 -10.82
C ALA A 281 4.56 17.61 -12.15
N ASP A 282 5.83 17.86 -12.41
CA ASP A 282 6.57 17.35 -13.56
C ASP A 282 7.16 15.97 -13.31
N PHE A 283 7.55 15.72 -12.06
CA PHE A 283 8.25 14.52 -11.65
C PHE A 283 7.84 14.11 -10.23
N ALA A 284 7.57 12.84 -10.00
CA ALA A 284 7.15 12.37 -8.67
C ALA A 284 8.32 11.72 -7.90
N ILE A 285 8.23 11.77 -6.57
CA ILE A 285 9.24 11.26 -5.65
C ILE A 285 8.65 10.13 -4.82
N GLY A 286 9.16 8.93 -5.05
CA GLY A 286 8.87 7.74 -4.26
C GLY A 286 9.64 7.70 -2.93
N SER A 287 9.97 6.50 -2.45
CA SER A 287 10.84 6.36 -1.29
C SER A 287 12.30 6.37 -1.72
N LEU A 288 13.13 7.22 -1.11
CA LEU A 288 14.54 7.37 -1.46
C LEU A 288 15.48 6.68 -0.46
N ALA A 289 14.95 6.19 0.69
CA ALA A 289 15.77 5.60 1.76
C ALA A 289 15.10 4.37 2.39
N ARG A 290 14.50 3.48 1.58
CA ARG A 290 13.85 2.25 2.11
C ARG A 290 14.82 1.32 2.83
N HIS A 291 16.09 1.33 2.46
CA HIS A 291 17.16 0.61 3.15
C HIS A 291 17.21 0.92 4.66
N ARG A 292 16.86 2.14 5.10
CA ARG A 292 16.77 2.51 6.52
C ARG A 292 15.78 1.65 7.32
N SER A 293 14.75 1.14 6.65
CA SER A 293 13.75 0.23 7.26
C SER A 293 14.07 -1.25 7.09
N GLY A 294 15.22 -1.59 6.47
CA GLY A 294 15.60 -2.96 6.15
C GLY A 294 14.72 -3.64 5.09
N ILE A 295 13.97 -2.85 4.30
CA ILE A 295 13.09 -3.35 3.25
C ILE A 295 13.62 -2.89 1.90
N ASP A 296 14.30 -3.79 1.19
CA ASP A 296 14.92 -3.48 -0.11
C ASP A 296 13.97 -3.73 -1.28
N LYS A 297 13.00 -4.64 -1.13
CA LYS A 297 12.04 -5.00 -2.18
C LYS A 297 10.63 -4.71 -1.71
N ILE A 298 9.94 -3.83 -2.40
CA ILE A 298 8.55 -3.48 -2.06
C ILE A 298 7.80 -2.94 -3.28
N LYS A 299 6.53 -3.34 -3.41
CA LYS A 299 5.60 -2.86 -4.43
C LYS A 299 4.69 -1.79 -3.83
N THR A 300 5.12 -0.54 -3.79
CA THR A 300 4.40 0.55 -3.11
C THR A 300 3.16 1.01 -3.89
N LEU A 301 2.11 1.42 -3.19
CA LEU A 301 0.91 1.98 -3.83
C LEU A 301 1.20 3.29 -4.54
N LYS A 302 2.07 4.14 -3.96
CA LYS A 302 2.42 5.44 -4.54
C LYS A 302 3.08 5.34 -5.92
N ASN A 303 3.99 4.38 -6.13
CA ASN A 303 4.63 4.18 -7.44
C ASN A 303 3.58 3.84 -8.51
N ARG A 304 2.57 3.04 -8.14
CA ARG A 304 1.45 2.70 -9.02
C ARG A 304 0.58 3.91 -9.34
N GLU A 305 0.30 4.74 -8.33
CA GLU A 305 -0.47 5.96 -8.52
C GLU A 305 0.28 6.95 -9.43
N TYR A 306 1.57 7.15 -9.24
CA TYR A 306 2.38 8.02 -10.10
C TYR A 306 2.34 7.57 -11.56
N ALA A 307 2.58 6.29 -11.81
CA ALA A 307 2.48 5.75 -13.16
C ALA A 307 1.05 5.82 -13.72
N ALA A 308 0.02 5.59 -12.90
CA ALA A 308 -1.38 5.70 -13.30
C ALA A 308 -1.76 7.13 -13.68
N ARG A 309 -1.19 8.13 -13.03
CA ARG A 309 -1.31 9.55 -13.39
C ARG A 309 -0.47 9.93 -14.59
N GLY A 310 0.44 9.05 -15.03
CA GLY A 310 1.32 9.28 -16.17
C GLY A 310 2.51 10.18 -15.85
N ILE A 311 2.97 10.17 -14.61
CA ILE A 311 4.08 10.99 -14.13
C ILE A 311 5.33 10.13 -13.97
N PRO A 312 6.49 10.53 -14.54
CA PRO A 312 7.77 9.87 -14.29
C PRO A 312 8.20 10.07 -12.83
N PHE A 313 8.95 9.13 -12.26
CA PHE A 313 9.30 9.21 -10.85
C PHE A 313 10.64 8.56 -10.49
N ALA A 314 11.15 8.94 -9.30
CA ALA A 314 12.37 8.36 -8.71
C ALA A 314 12.05 7.56 -7.45
N TYR A 315 12.83 6.50 -7.21
CA TYR A 315 12.83 5.73 -5.96
C TYR A 315 14.13 4.93 -5.82
N SER A 316 14.43 4.44 -4.59
CA SER A 316 15.66 3.68 -4.31
C SER A 316 15.45 2.18 -4.16
N GLU A 317 14.28 1.75 -3.69
CA GLU A 317 13.95 0.33 -3.48
C GLU A 317 13.89 -0.48 -4.78
N THR A 318 13.81 -1.79 -4.68
CA THR A 318 13.53 -2.68 -5.81
C THR A 318 12.02 -2.87 -5.96
N ASP A 319 11.48 -2.52 -7.12
CA ASP A 319 10.10 -2.80 -7.52
C ASP A 319 10.09 -3.46 -8.90
N GLY A 320 9.90 -4.78 -8.91
CA GLY A 320 9.98 -5.58 -10.15
C GLY A 320 8.98 -5.20 -11.24
N ASP A 321 7.94 -4.42 -10.90
CA ASP A 321 6.98 -3.91 -11.88
C ASP A 321 7.51 -2.66 -12.61
N PHE A 322 8.48 -1.95 -12.02
CA PHE A 322 8.93 -0.63 -12.50
C PHE A 322 10.42 -0.51 -12.82
N ASP A 323 11.29 -1.33 -12.22
CA ASP A 323 12.75 -1.16 -12.31
C ASP A 323 13.30 -1.09 -13.75
N LYS A 324 12.58 -1.65 -14.72
CA LYS A 324 12.97 -1.66 -16.14
C LYS A 324 12.20 -0.64 -16.99
N MET A 325 11.32 0.17 -16.40
CA MET A 325 10.52 1.14 -17.14
C MET A 325 11.36 2.38 -17.47
N PRO A 326 11.26 2.92 -18.69
CA PRO A 326 12.13 4.02 -19.15
C PRO A 326 11.85 5.37 -18.46
N TYR A 327 10.73 5.50 -17.76
CA TYR A 327 10.34 6.71 -17.02
C TYR A 327 10.72 6.66 -15.52
N ILE A 328 11.54 5.69 -15.14
CA ILE A 328 11.98 5.50 -13.75
C ILE A 328 13.42 5.94 -13.59
N LEU A 329 13.66 6.90 -12.69
CA LEU A 329 14.99 7.25 -12.24
C LEU A 329 15.31 6.45 -10.95
N LYS A 330 16.12 5.40 -11.10
CA LYS A 330 16.66 4.69 -9.94
C LYS A 330 17.75 5.51 -9.27
N VAL A 331 17.58 5.74 -7.97
CA VAL A 331 18.61 6.39 -7.14
C VAL A 331 19.27 5.36 -6.23
N PRO A 332 20.52 5.58 -5.79
CA PRO A 332 21.21 4.66 -4.88
C PRO A 332 20.44 4.48 -3.56
N ALA A 333 20.43 3.25 -3.04
CA ALA A 333 19.86 2.93 -1.71
C ALA A 333 20.95 3.13 -0.63
N ASP A 334 21.38 4.38 -0.46
CA ASP A 334 22.40 4.81 0.49
C ASP A 334 22.02 6.17 1.10
N GLU A 335 22.93 6.79 1.84
CA GLU A 335 22.71 8.10 2.47
C GLU A 335 23.22 9.29 1.63
N SER A 336 23.66 9.06 0.39
CA SER A 336 24.13 10.16 -0.47
C SER A 336 23.00 11.12 -0.83
N PRO A 337 23.26 12.42 -0.91
CA PRO A 337 22.28 13.39 -1.42
C PRO A 337 21.85 13.06 -2.84
N ILE A 338 20.60 13.37 -3.19
CA ILE A 338 20.08 13.12 -4.53
C ILE A 338 20.72 14.10 -5.53
N ASP A 339 21.26 13.57 -6.61
CA ASP A 339 21.83 14.36 -7.70
C ASP A 339 20.72 15.04 -8.53
N ILE A 340 20.51 16.33 -8.27
CA ILE A 340 19.50 17.14 -8.95
C ILE A 340 19.83 17.34 -10.43
N HIS A 341 21.10 17.47 -10.80
CA HIS A 341 21.50 17.58 -12.21
C HIS A 341 21.15 16.33 -13.00
N ARG A 342 21.35 15.15 -12.41
CA ARG A 342 20.96 13.86 -13.00
C ARG A 342 19.44 13.75 -13.16
N LEU A 343 18.67 14.22 -12.17
CA LEU A 343 17.19 14.22 -12.22
C LEU A 343 16.70 15.15 -13.34
N ILE A 344 17.21 16.38 -13.42
CA ILE A 344 16.88 17.36 -14.48
C ILE A 344 17.16 16.74 -15.84
N ARG A 345 18.37 16.23 -16.06
CA ARG A 345 18.79 15.62 -17.32
C ARG A 345 17.87 14.46 -17.71
N PHE A 346 17.61 13.55 -16.79
CA PHE A 346 16.69 12.43 -17.01
C PHE A 346 15.29 12.90 -17.43
N TYR A 347 14.73 13.89 -16.72
CA TYR A 347 13.41 14.44 -17.06
C TYR A 347 13.40 15.11 -18.43
N MET A 348 14.43 15.88 -18.76
CA MET A 348 14.54 16.58 -20.05
C MET A 348 14.66 15.61 -21.23
N GLU A 349 15.42 14.52 -21.08
CA GLU A 349 15.65 13.51 -22.11
C GLU A 349 14.44 12.58 -22.30
N LEU A 350 13.53 12.49 -21.31
CA LEU A 350 12.40 11.59 -21.38
C LEU A 350 11.36 12.04 -22.42
N ASP A 351 11.19 11.30 -23.48
CA ASP A 351 10.16 11.52 -24.53
C ASP A 351 9.00 10.53 -24.41
N LEU A 352 8.22 10.68 -23.34
CA LEU A 352 7.03 9.86 -23.09
C LEU A 352 5.86 10.74 -22.63
N SER A 353 4.72 10.57 -23.31
CA SER A 353 3.48 11.21 -22.86
C SER A 353 2.91 10.55 -21.60
N PRO A 354 2.16 11.28 -20.76
CA PRO A 354 1.46 10.71 -19.60
C PRO A 354 0.62 9.47 -19.97
N ARG A 355 -0.01 9.47 -21.13
CA ARG A 355 -0.81 8.33 -21.63
C ARG A 355 0.04 7.09 -21.86
N LYS A 356 1.22 7.21 -22.46
CA LYS A 356 2.14 6.07 -22.67
C LYS A 356 2.63 5.49 -21.36
N ILE A 357 2.94 6.32 -20.36
CA ILE A 357 3.31 5.86 -19.01
C ILE A 357 2.16 5.07 -18.38
N ARG A 358 0.94 5.62 -18.36
CA ARG A 358 -0.25 4.95 -17.83
C ARG A 358 -0.53 3.63 -18.53
N ASP A 359 -0.46 3.63 -19.86
CA ASP A 359 -0.77 2.44 -20.66
C ASP A 359 0.22 1.29 -20.43
N SER A 360 1.46 1.59 -20.04
CA SER A 360 2.49 0.59 -19.74
C SER A 360 2.17 -0.28 -18.52
N ILE A 361 1.25 0.16 -17.65
CA ILE A 361 0.87 -0.54 -16.41
C ILE A 361 -0.58 -1.04 -16.41
N LYS A 362 -1.23 -1.15 -17.57
CA LYS A 362 -2.61 -1.67 -17.65
C LYS A 362 -2.78 -3.05 -17.03
N ASN A 363 -1.75 -3.89 -17.11
CA ASN A 363 -1.68 -5.20 -16.47
C ASN A 363 -1.68 -5.14 -14.93
N LEU A 364 -1.46 -3.97 -14.34
CA LEU A 364 -1.56 -3.74 -12.90
C LEU A 364 -2.95 -3.28 -12.46
N SER A 365 -4.00 -3.31 -13.31
CA SER A 365 -5.36 -3.06 -12.84
C SER A 365 -5.75 -4.09 -11.76
N TRP A 366 -6.59 -3.68 -10.80
CA TRP A 366 -7.11 -4.64 -9.81
C TRP A 366 -7.91 -5.76 -10.47
N LYS A 367 -8.58 -5.51 -11.58
CA LYS A 367 -9.22 -6.56 -12.38
C LYS A 367 -8.22 -7.65 -12.79
N GLU A 368 -7.10 -7.28 -13.41
CA GLU A 368 -6.07 -8.22 -13.84
C GLU A 368 -5.44 -8.97 -12.66
N GLN A 369 -5.19 -8.28 -11.54
CA GLN A 369 -4.63 -8.91 -10.34
C GLN A 369 -5.61 -9.93 -9.73
N MET A 370 -6.90 -9.61 -9.66
CA MET A 370 -7.92 -10.52 -9.14
C MET A 370 -8.21 -11.68 -10.10
N MET A 371 -8.21 -11.43 -11.41
CA MET A 371 -8.27 -12.48 -12.43
C MET A 371 -7.10 -13.46 -12.30
N LYS A 372 -5.89 -12.97 -12.05
CA LYS A 372 -4.72 -13.81 -11.77
C LYS A 372 -4.92 -14.70 -10.54
N VAL A 373 -5.55 -14.20 -9.48
CA VAL A 373 -5.89 -15.00 -8.31
C VAL A 373 -6.87 -16.11 -8.69
N ILE A 374 -7.97 -15.78 -9.38
CA ILE A 374 -9.02 -16.74 -9.77
C ILE A 374 -8.46 -17.86 -10.65
N ASN A 375 -7.68 -17.50 -11.68
CA ASN A 375 -7.13 -18.46 -12.64
C ASN A 375 -6.08 -19.41 -12.03
N ASN A 376 -5.53 -19.07 -10.87
CA ASN A 376 -4.52 -19.87 -10.18
C ASN A 376 -5.04 -20.53 -8.89
N LEU A 377 -6.34 -20.54 -8.63
CA LEU A 377 -7.00 -21.28 -7.53
C LEU A 377 -7.60 -22.58 -8.02
#